data_c40e4191919436655cb49740642004dd
#
_entry.id   c40e4191919436655cb49740642004dd
#
_cell.length_a   1.000
_cell.length_b   1.000
_cell.length_c   1.000
_cell.angle_alpha   90.00
_cell.angle_beta   90.00
_cell.angle_gamma   90.00
#
_symmetry.space_group_name_H-M   'P 1'
#
loop_
_entity.id
_entity.type
_entity.pdbx_description
1 polymer ?
#
loop_
_entity_poly.entity_id
_entity_poly.type
_entity_poly.pdbx_seq_one_letter_code
_entity_poly.pdbx_strand_id
1 'polypeptide(L)'
;MNKPLRRIPLAVSIALVAALSAGTVNAQTQPQSDDDEVIEEIVTTGIRSSIQRAIDFKQNSNSIVEAVSAEDLGRLPDTSIADAISRLPGLTSQRAEGRASAISLRGTDPGFTTALLNGREQVSTGDNRSVEFDQYPSELLNTVLVYKTPDSNLVGQGLAGTIDLRTVRPLDYGNRAIALNVRGELNGNDDLGAGSDEMGSRISVSYIDQFADGKVGLAVGYARLDSPLATQGFGTYEPWGEVNKGRDDWNADVPAGTLTTNGMKVRADLGSTERNGFMAALQFAPTDNYTGIIDLYYSTMEQTNNARSLEVNLGDYPAVCCDGPWPPGTQFGYSNVTVQNGVAVAGDVLQVVPLARNFLFLTDDEIFSAGFNNEFYLNDEWSLIADLSYSKATREQDQFETQAQY
;
A
#
# COMPACT_ATOMS: atom_id res chain seq x y z
N MET A 1 2.30 31.64 4.19
CA MET A 1 1.29 31.99 5.22
C MET A 1 1.29 30.84 6.22
N ASN A 2 1.76 31.10 7.45
CA ASN A 2 1.99 30.06 8.46
C ASN A 2 0.67 29.59 9.09
N LYS A 3 0.31 28.32 8.84
CA LYS A 3 -0.62 27.60 9.75
C LYS A 3 0.23 26.87 10.78
N PRO A 4 0.01 27.06 12.07
CA PRO A 4 0.76 26.31 13.09
C PRO A 4 0.25 24.87 13.16
N LEU A 5 1.13 23.90 13.00
CA LEU A 5 0.92 22.50 13.32
C LEU A 5 0.51 22.38 14.80
N ARG A 6 -0.73 22.00 15.05
CA ARG A 6 -1.21 21.64 16.40
C ARG A 6 -0.67 20.24 16.73
N ARG A 7 0.43 20.22 17.45
CA ARG A 7 0.88 19.00 18.13
C ARG A 7 -0.08 18.74 19.29
N ILE A 8 -0.84 17.65 19.21
CA ILE A 8 -1.62 17.13 20.33
C ILE A 8 -0.62 16.44 21.27
N PRO A 9 -0.51 16.81 22.54
CA PRO A 9 0.51 16.25 23.42
C PRO A 9 0.22 14.77 23.73
N LEU A 10 1.27 13.97 23.64
CA LEU A 10 1.36 12.52 23.90
C LEU A 10 0.91 12.09 25.32
N ALA A 11 0.51 13.02 26.17
CA ALA A 11 0.12 12.76 27.55
C ALA A 11 -1.26 12.10 27.76
N VAL A 12 -2.10 12.02 26.71
CA VAL A 12 -3.47 11.47 26.84
C VAL A 12 -3.52 9.96 26.60
N SER A 13 -2.51 9.39 25.92
CA SER A 13 -2.51 7.96 25.56
C SER A 13 -2.02 7.03 26.69
N ILE A 14 -1.31 7.55 27.70
CA ILE A 14 -0.77 6.74 28.80
C ILE A 14 -1.77 6.58 29.96
N ALA A 15 -2.74 7.47 30.09
CA ALA A 15 -3.70 7.44 31.20
C ALA A 15 -4.79 6.36 31.08
N LEU A 16 -5.05 5.81 29.88
CA LEU A 16 -6.10 4.82 29.67
C LEU A 16 -5.63 3.37 29.94
N VAL A 17 -4.33 3.10 29.91
CA VAL A 17 -3.74 1.78 30.22
C VAL A 17 -3.55 1.58 31.72
N ALA A 18 -3.41 2.64 32.51
CA ALA A 18 -3.20 2.59 33.96
C ALA A 18 -4.48 2.36 34.78
N ALA A 19 -5.68 2.52 34.20
CA ALA A 19 -6.94 2.37 34.92
C ALA A 19 -7.48 0.92 34.97
N LEU A 20 -6.85 -0.04 34.29
CA LEU A 20 -7.25 -1.45 34.23
C LEU A 20 -6.42 -2.38 35.15
N SER A 21 -5.45 -1.86 35.93
CA SER A 21 -4.56 -2.68 36.76
C SER A 21 -4.73 -2.55 38.27
N ALA A 22 -5.84 -1.97 38.76
CA ALA A 22 -6.14 -1.89 40.21
C ALA A 22 -7.15 -2.94 40.64
N GLY A 23 -6.89 -4.22 40.33
CA GLY A 23 -7.56 -5.37 40.91
C GLY A 23 -6.59 -6.10 41.82
N THR A 24 -6.83 -6.12 43.12
CA THR A 24 -6.03 -6.78 44.17
C THR A 24 -5.92 -8.27 43.90
N VAL A 25 -4.72 -8.76 43.65
CA VAL A 25 -4.40 -10.18 43.54
C VAL A 25 -4.20 -10.71 44.94
N ASN A 26 -5.19 -11.51 45.44
CA ASN A 26 -4.97 -12.45 46.53
C ASN A 26 -4.35 -13.73 45.94
N ALA A 27 -3.09 -13.97 46.26
CA ALA A 27 -2.45 -15.23 45.92
C ALA A 27 -3.05 -16.39 46.71
N GLN A 28 -3.87 -17.20 46.05
CA GLN A 28 -4.14 -18.58 46.46
C GLN A 28 -3.63 -19.51 45.38
N THR A 29 -2.66 -20.32 45.79
CA THR A 29 -2.16 -21.48 45.03
C THR A 29 -3.28 -22.43 44.75
N GLN A 30 -3.72 -22.53 43.49
CA GLN A 30 -4.50 -23.64 42.95
C GLN A 30 -3.83 -24.23 41.71
N PRO A 31 -4.05 -25.50 41.42
CA PRO A 31 -3.26 -26.26 40.46
C PRO A 31 -3.45 -25.71 39.02
N GLN A 32 -2.35 -25.73 38.30
CA GLN A 32 -2.22 -25.45 36.90
C GLN A 32 -3.27 -26.23 36.10
N SER A 33 -4.29 -25.56 35.63
CA SER A 33 -5.28 -26.09 34.69
C SER A 33 -5.00 -25.54 33.30
N ASP A 34 -5.09 -26.42 32.35
CA ASP A 34 -4.84 -26.33 30.92
C ASP A 34 -5.60 -25.19 30.17
N ASP A 35 -5.35 -23.90 30.50
CA ASP A 35 -5.96 -22.77 29.79
C ASP A 35 -5.22 -22.40 28.48
N ASP A 36 -4.01 -22.91 28.28
CA ASP A 36 -3.25 -22.66 27.04
C ASP A 36 -3.81 -23.44 25.82
N GLU A 37 -4.45 -24.59 26.03
CA GLU A 37 -5.05 -25.37 24.95
C GLU A 37 -6.28 -24.69 24.33
N VAL A 38 -7.05 -23.93 25.12
CA VAL A 38 -8.29 -23.30 24.65
C VAL A 38 -7.99 -22.13 23.70
N ILE A 39 -6.90 -21.40 23.93
CA ILE A 39 -6.51 -20.27 23.07
C ILE A 39 -5.94 -20.78 21.74
N GLU A 40 -5.13 -21.83 21.76
CA GLU A 40 -4.63 -22.46 20.54
C GLU A 40 -5.74 -23.13 19.73
N GLU A 41 -6.71 -23.75 20.37
CA GLU A 41 -7.83 -24.37 19.68
C GLU A 41 -8.74 -23.37 19.00
N ILE A 42 -9.04 -22.22 19.62
CA ILE A 42 -9.81 -21.13 19.00
C ILE A 42 -9.07 -20.54 17.81
N VAL A 43 -7.76 -20.33 17.91
CA VAL A 43 -6.94 -19.84 16.80
C VAL A 43 -6.90 -20.83 15.65
N THR A 44 -6.75 -22.12 15.94
CA THR A 44 -6.70 -23.18 14.93
C THR A 44 -8.04 -23.37 14.24
N THR A 45 -9.15 -23.27 14.94
CA THR A 45 -10.49 -23.38 14.35
C THR A 45 -10.82 -22.18 13.48
N GLY A 46 -10.40 -20.96 13.84
CA GLY A 46 -10.56 -19.76 13.03
C GLY A 46 -9.85 -19.86 11.68
N ILE A 47 -8.58 -20.25 11.65
CA ILE A 47 -7.82 -20.42 10.39
C ILE A 47 -8.43 -21.52 9.52
N ARG A 48 -8.84 -22.66 10.09
CA ARG A 48 -9.49 -23.74 9.33
C ARG A 48 -10.80 -23.28 8.70
N SER A 49 -11.63 -22.53 9.43
CA SER A 49 -12.89 -22.00 8.90
C SER A 49 -12.69 -20.99 7.78
N SER A 50 -11.63 -20.19 7.88
CA SER A 50 -11.21 -19.24 6.86
C SER A 50 -10.78 -19.92 5.55
N ILE A 51 -9.88 -20.89 5.66
CA ILE A 51 -9.44 -21.71 4.52
C ILE A 51 -10.63 -22.46 3.90
N GLN A 52 -11.50 -23.01 4.71
CA GLN A 52 -12.67 -23.74 4.21
C GLN A 52 -13.62 -22.83 3.44
N ARG A 53 -13.92 -21.62 3.95
CA ARG A 53 -14.72 -20.62 3.23
C ARG A 53 -14.10 -20.22 1.90
N ALA A 54 -12.76 -20.04 1.86
CA ALA A 54 -12.05 -19.74 0.60
C ALA A 54 -12.14 -20.90 -0.40
N ILE A 55 -12.05 -22.15 0.07
CA ILE A 55 -12.23 -23.35 -0.74
C ILE A 55 -13.67 -23.46 -1.25
N ASP A 56 -14.66 -23.30 -0.38
CA ASP A 56 -16.07 -23.37 -0.72
C ASP A 56 -16.44 -22.31 -1.76
N PHE A 57 -15.91 -21.10 -1.61
CA PHE A 57 -16.11 -20.05 -2.59
C PHE A 57 -15.54 -20.42 -3.97
N LYS A 58 -14.31 -20.97 -4.01
CA LYS A 58 -13.69 -21.45 -5.24
C LYS A 58 -14.45 -22.59 -5.90
N GLN A 59 -14.97 -23.54 -5.11
CA GLN A 59 -15.71 -24.70 -5.61
C GLN A 59 -17.08 -24.31 -6.19
N ASN A 60 -17.73 -23.30 -5.60
CA ASN A 60 -19.04 -22.83 -6.02
C ASN A 60 -19.01 -21.74 -7.08
N SER A 61 -17.83 -21.23 -7.45
CA SER A 61 -17.67 -20.21 -8.47
C SER A 61 -17.62 -20.83 -9.86
N ASN A 62 -18.33 -20.22 -10.82
CA ASN A 62 -18.23 -20.57 -12.24
C ASN A 62 -16.96 -20.03 -12.89
N SER A 63 -16.27 -19.10 -12.24
CA SER A 63 -15.06 -18.42 -12.70
C SER A 63 -13.81 -18.94 -11.97
N ILE A 64 -12.64 -18.80 -12.57
CA ILE A 64 -11.39 -19.04 -11.86
C ILE A 64 -11.17 -17.88 -10.88
N VAL A 65 -11.38 -18.16 -9.60
CA VAL A 65 -11.30 -17.18 -8.52
C VAL A 65 -10.33 -17.62 -7.44
N GLU A 66 -9.63 -16.66 -6.83
CA GLU A 66 -8.90 -16.82 -5.58
C GLU A 66 -9.60 -16.00 -4.49
N ALA A 67 -9.55 -16.48 -3.26
CA ALA A 67 -10.13 -15.79 -2.13
C ALA A 67 -9.14 -15.69 -0.97
N VAL A 68 -9.07 -14.54 -0.32
CA VAL A 68 -8.34 -14.30 0.93
C VAL A 68 -9.34 -13.76 1.94
N SER A 69 -9.37 -14.33 3.12
CA SER A 69 -10.30 -13.89 4.17
C SER A 69 -9.67 -12.85 5.10
N ALA A 70 -10.51 -12.16 5.88
CA ALA A 70 -10.12 -11.19 6.88
C ALA A 70 -9.12 -11.73 7.93
N GLU A 71 -9.30 -12.98 8.32
CA GLU A 71 -8.43 -13.63 9.30
C GLU A 71 -7.01 -13.79 8.75
N ASP A 72 -6.87 -14.05 7.46
CA ASP A 72 -5.58 -14.10 6.80
C ASP A 72 -5.01 -12.70 6.56
N LEU A 73 -5.86 -11.71 6.22
CA LEU A 73 -5.46 -10.31 6.00
C LEU A 73 -5.01 -9.62 7.31
N GLY A 74 -5.73 -9.85 8.42
CA GLY A 74 -5.48 -9.15 9.69
C GLY A 74 -4.35 -9.73 10.54
N ARG A 75 -3.98 -11.00 10.36
CA ARG A 75 -2.94 -11.70 11.15
C ARG A 75 -1.55 -11.63 10.54
N LEU A 76 -1.45 -11.44 9.24
CA LEU A 76 -0.17 -11.33 8.58
C LEU A 76 0.47 -9.96 8.88
N PRO A 77 1.79 -9.88 8.99
CA PRO A 77 2.51 -8.63 9.22
C PRO A 77 2.53 -7.75 7.96
N ASP A 78 1.54 -7.87 7.10
CA ASP A 78 1.49 -7.17 5.82
C ASP A 78 1.23 -5.69 6.03
N THR A 79 1.96 -4.88 5.29
CA THR A 79 1.83 -3.42 5.37
C THR A 79 0.64 -2.90 4.59
N SER A 80 0.18 -3.65 3.58
CA SER A 80 -0.98 -3.30 2.75
C SER A 80 -1.75 -4.54 2.28
N ILE A 81 -2.97 -4.33 1.79
CA ILE A 81 -3.75 -5.39 1.12
C ILE A 81 -2.98 -5.94 -0.09
N ALA A 82 -2.28 -5.07 -0.83
CA ALA A 82 -1.49 -5.48 -2.00
C ALA A 82 -0.39 -6.49 -1.63
N ASP A 83 0.26 -6.36 -0.46
CA ASP A 83 1.22 -7.35 0.03
C ASP A 83 0.54 -8.69 0.32
N ALA A 84 -0.61 -8.68 0.98
CA ALA A 84 -1.35 -9.89 1.32
C ALA A 84 -1.79 -10.68 0.09
N ILE A 85 -2.42 -9.99 -0.88
CA ILE A 85 -2.94 -10.66 -2.09
C ILE A 85 -1.84 -11.02 -3.11
N SER A 86 -0.68 -10.38 -3.07
CA SER A 86 0.46 -10.74 -3.94
C SER A 86 1.01 -12.15 -3.70
N ARG A 87 0.64 -12.79 -2.58
CA ARG A 87 0.97 -14.21 -2.29
C ARG A 87 0.10 -15.18 -3.05
N LEU A 88 -1.00 -14.72 -3.61
CA LEU A 88 -1.86 -15.57 -4.43
C LEU A 88 -1.20 -15.89 -5.77
N PRO A 89 -1.40 -17.09 -6.32
CA PRO A 89 -0.79 -17.47 -7.59
C PRO A 89 -1.12 -16.52 -8.73
N GLY A 90 -0.08 -16.03 -9.43
CA GLY A 90 -0.23 -15.16 -10.59
C GLY A 90 -0.51 -13.69 -10.28
N LEU A 91 -0.36 -13.27 -9.02
CA LEU A 91 -0.40 -11.87 -8.62
C LEU A 91 1.01 -11.41 -8.19
N THR A 92 1.31 -10.15 -8.51
CA THR A 92 2.50 -9.46 -8.03
C THR A 92 2.14 -8.04 -7.66
N SER A 93 2.76 -7.49 -6.62
CA SER A 93 2.56 -6.10 -6.24
C SER A 93 3.61 -5.20 -6.87
N GLN A 94 3.19 -4.02 -7.29
CA GLN A 94 4.10 -2.92 -7.58
C GLN A 94 4.26 -2.07 -6.31
N ARG A 95 5.51 -1.70 -6.03
CA ARG A 95 5.83 -0.93 -4.83
C ARG A 95 6.11 0.52 -5.22
N ALA A 96 5.47 1.42 -4.48
CA ALA A 96 5.80 2.83 -4.45
C ALA A 96 6.33 3.15 -3.05
N GLU A 97 7.50 3.79 -2.98
CA GLU A 97 8.10 4.24 -1.72
C GLU A 97 8.21 3.14 -0.64
N GLY A 98 8.59 1.92 -1.06
CA GLY A 98 8.73 0.77 -0.18
C GLY A 98 7.42 0.05 0.18
N ARG A 99 6.25 0.60 -0.15
CA ARG A 99 4.92 0.01 0.10
C ARG A 99 4.36 -0.64 -1.15
N ALA A 100 3.72 -1.79 -0.99
CA ALA A 100 2.96 -2.38 -2.07
C ALA A 100 1.65 -1.60 -2.25
N SER A 101 1.44 -1.01 -3.41
CA SER A 101 0.29 -0.17 -3.73
C SER A 101 -0.61 -0.80 -4.78
N ALA A 102 -0.10 -1.04 -5.97
CA ALA A 102 -0.87 -1.58 -7.08
C ALA A 102 -0.60 -3.08 -7.33
N ILE A 103 -1.54 -3.76 -7.97
CA ILE A 103 -1.47 -5.20 -8.26
C ILE A 103 -1.42 -5.46 -9.75
N SER A 104 -0.39 -6.20 -10.16
CA SER A 104 -0.29 -6.81 -11.48
C SER A 104 -0.82 -8.24 -11.45
N LEU A 105 -1.76 -8.54 -12.32
CA LEU A 105 -2.28 -9.89 -12.50
C LEU A 105 -1.69 -10.51 -13.76
N ARG A 106 -1.10 -11.71 -13.64
CA ARG A 106 -0.47 -12.45 -14.73
C ARG A 106 0.64 -11.69 -15.46
N GLY A 107 1.34 -10.80 -14.74
CA GLY A 107 2.44 -10.00 -15.30
C GLY A 107 2.01 -8.86 -16.23
N THR A 108 0.71 -8.52 -16.26
CA THR A 108 0.21 -7.36 -17.01
C THR A 108 0.36 -6.09 -16.18
N ASP A 109 0.25 -4.93 -16.85
CA ASP A 109 0.21 -3.65 -16.16
C ASP A 109 -1.01 -3.59 -15.22
N PRO A 110 -0.88 -3.01 -14.01
CA PRO A 110 -1.98 -2.90 -13.05
C PRO A 110 -3.22 -2.19 -13.60
N GLY A 111 -3.07 -1.27 -14.55
CA GLY A 111 -4.19 -0.59 -15.21
C GLY A 111 -5.12 -1.51 -16.01
N PHE A 112 -4.74 -2.77 -16.26
CA PHE A 112 -5.59 -3.80 -16.85
C PHE A 112 -6.38 -4.62 -15.82
N THR A 113 -6.17 -4.36 -14.53
CA THR A 113 -6.89 -4.99 -13.42
C THR A 113 -7.91 -4.01 -12.85
N THR A 114 -9.17 -4.38 -12.81
CA THR A 114 -10.22 -3.56 -12.20
C THR A 114 -10.34 -3.87 -10.71
N ALA A 115 -10.48 -2.85 -9.90
CA ALA A 115 -10.77 -2.98 -8.47
C ALA A 115 -12.24 -2.64 -8.19
N LEU A 116 -12.87 -3.49 -7.40
CA LEU A 116 -14.24 -3.31 -6.94
C LEU A 116 -14.26 -3.24 -5.40
N LEU A 117 -15.22 -2.51 -4.86
CA LEU A 117 -15.60 -2.55 -3.45
C LEU A 117 -17.07 -2.98 -3.37
N ASN A 118 -17.31 -4.17 -2.79
CA ASN A 118 -18.63 -4.78 -2.76
C ASN A 118 -19.30 -4.91 -4.15
N GLY A 119 -18.51 -5.31 -5.16
CA GLY A 119 -18.96 -5.48 -6.53
C GLY A 119 -19.07 -4.19 -7.36
N ARG A 120 -18.69 -3.02 -6.81
CA ARG A 120 -18.80 -1.70 -7.43
C ARG A 120 -17.45 -1.14 -7.78
N GLU A 121 -17.28 -0.65 -9.02
CA GLU A 121 -16.02 -0.12 -9.51
C GLU A 121 -15.50 1.02 -8.64
N GLN A 122 -14.20 0.97 -8.33
CA GLN A 122 -13.49 1.98 -7.59
C GLN A 122 -12.64 2.82 -8.53
N VAL A 123 -12.48 4.09 -8.17
CA VAL A 123 -11.64 5.04 -8.89
C VAL A 123 -10.24 5.10 -8.27
N SER A 124 -9.22 5.37 -9.10
CA SER A 124 -7.84 5.59 -8.68
C SER A 124 -7.62 7.04 -8.24
N THR A 125 -6.74 7.26 -7.28
CA THR A 125 -6.20 8.59 -6.96
C THR A 125 -5.02 8.97 -7.86
N GLY A 126 -4.43 8.00 -8.58
CA GLY A 126 -3.32 8.21 -9.50
C GLY A 126 -3.73 8.68 -10.89
N ASP A 127 -2.73 8.93 -11.75
CA ASP A 127 -2.91 9.43 -13.11
C ASP A 127 -3.28 8.32 -14.12
N ASN A 128 -3.54 7.11 -13.65
CA ASN A 128 -3.87 5.94 -14.47
C ASN A 128 -5.09 5.20 -13.90
N ARG A 129 -5.43 4.04 -14.50
CA ARG A 129 -6.56 3.20 -14.05
C ARG A 129 -6.22 2.24 -12.91
N SER A 130 -4.97 2.20 -12.52
CA SER A 130 -4.51 1.32 -11.45
C SER A 130 -5.02 1.84 -10.11
N VAL A 131 -5.80 1.04 -9.41
CA VAL A 131 -6.27 1.39 -8.07
C VAL A 131 -5.17 1.09 -7.05
N GLU A 132 -4.95 2.05 -6.17
CA GLU A 132 -4.00 1.97 -5.07
C GLU A 132 -4.64 1.23 -3.89
N PHE A 133 -4.28 -0.04 -3.71
CA PHE A 133 -4.86 -0.89 -2.67
C PHE A 133 -4.41 -0.53 -1.25
N ASP A 134 -3.34 0.24 -1.10
CA ASP A 134 -2.90 0.78 0.18
C ASP A 134 -3.79 1.91 0.72
N GLN A 135 -4.68 2.46 -0.11
CA GLN A 135 -5.75 3.37 0.31
C GLN A 135 -6.82 2.66 1.17
N TYR A 136 -6.96 1.35 1.06
CA TYR A 136 -8.00 0.57 1.73
C TYR A 136 -7.42 -0.12 2.96
N PRO A 137 -7.93 0.17 4.19
CA PRO A 137 -7.52 -0.54 5.39
C PRO A 137 -7.91 -2.02 5.33
N SER A 138 -6.93 -2.91 5.45
CA SER A 138 -7.18 -4.36 5.50
C SER A 138 -8.06 -4.78 6.67
N GLU A 139 -8.01 -4.01 7.75
CA GLU A 139 -8.74 -4.23 8.99
C GLU A 139 -10.25 -4.02 8.83
N LEU A 140 -10.69 -3.33 7.77
CA LEU A 140 -12.10 -3.07 7.48
C LEU A 140 -12.70 -4.00 6.43
N LEU A 141 -11.90 -4.89 5.87
CA LEU A 141 -12.33 -5.86 4.87
C LEU A 141 -12.63 -7.22 5.50
N ASN A 142 -13.60 -7.91 4.96
CA ASN A 142 -13.94 -9.28 5.34
C ASN A 142 -13.30 -10.32 4.40
N THR A 143 -13.25 -10.02 3.11
CA THR A 143 -12.74 -10.95 2.09
C THR A 143 -12.23 -10.16 0.90
N VAL A 144 -11.21 -10.66 0.24
CA VAL A 144 -10.77 -10.19 -1.08
C VAL A 144 -10.92 -11.32 -2.07
N LEU A 145 -11.65 -11.08 -3.15
CA LEU A 145 -11.84 -12.02 -4.24
C LEU A 145 -11.08 -11.56 -5.47
N VAL A 146 -10.35 -12.47 -6.10
CA VAL A 146 -9.58 -12.20 -7.30
C VAL A 146 -10.11 -13.07 -8.44
N TYR A 147 -10.87 -12.47 -9.33
CA TYR A 147 -11.41 -13.11 -10.52
C TYR A 147 -10.35 -13.07 -11.63
N LYS A 148 -9.87 -14.24 -12.02
CA LYS A 148 -8.86 -14.42 -13.07
C LYS A 148 -9.47 -14.68 -14.43
N THR A 149 -10.75 -14.94 -14.50
CA THR A 149 -11.52 -15.08 -15.74
C THR A 149 -12.76 -14.21 -15.66
N PRO A 150 -13.30 -13.78 -16.81
CA PRO A 150 -14.54 -13.02 -16.83
C PRO A 150 -15.68 -13.75 -16.14
N ASP A 151 -16.54 -12.99 -15.47
CA ASP A 151 -17.74 -13.46 -14.80
C ASP A 151 -18.91 -12.53 -15.17
N SER A 152 -20.03 -13.09 -15.58
CA SER A 152 -21.20 -12.32 -16.04
C SER A 152 -21.84 -11.48 -14.94
N ASN A 153 -21.56 -11.78 -13.67
CA ASN A 153 -22.09 -11.05 -12.52
C ASN A 153 -21.25 -9.82 -12.16
N LEU A 154 -20.07 -9.65 -12.78
CA LEU A 154 -19.18 -8.52 -12.50
C LEU A 154 -19.42 -7.38 -13.49
N VAL A 155 -19.48 -6.18 -12.94
CA VAL A 155 -19.53 -4.92 -13.71
C VAL A 155 -18.12 -4.34 -13.80
N GLY A 156 -17.76 -3.78 -14.98
CA GLY A 156 -16.48 -3.11 -15.16
C GLY A 156 -15.25 -4.02 -15.09
N GLN A 157 -15.30 -5.17 -15.75
CA GLN A 157 -14.23 -6.17 -15.69
C GLN A 157 -12.94 -5.70 -16.35
N GLY A 158 -11.81 -5.92 -15.69
CA GLY A 158 -10.47 -5.71 -16.23
C GLY A 158 -10.05 -6.79 -17.22
N LEU A 159 -9.21 -6.44 -18.19
CA LEU A 159 -8.67 -7.39 -19.18
C LEU A 159 -7.82 -8.48 -18.52
N ALA A 160 -7.05 -8.13 -17.49
CA ALA A 160 -6.21 -9.07 -16.75
C ALA A 160 -7.01 -9.87 -15.71
N GLY A 161 -8.01 -9.23 -15.12
CA GLY A 161 -8.90 -9.76 -14.10
C GLY A 161 -9.49 -8.66 -13.23
N THR A 162 -10.22 -9.09 -12.20
CA THR A 162 -10.94 -8.18 -11.30
C THR A 162 -10.66 -8.54 -9.84
N ILE A 163 -10.36 -7.55 -9.02
CA ILE A 163 -10.16 -7.70 -7.57
C ILE A 163 -11.34 -7.04 -6.87
N ASP A 164 -12.12 -7.83 -6.13
CA ASP A 164 -13.30 -7.35 -5.40
C ASP A 164 -13.01 -7.38 -3.89
N LEU A 165 -12.92 -6.20 -3.30
CA LEU A 165 -12.79 -5.98 -1.87
C LEU A 165 -14.18 -6.06 -1.25
N ARG A 166 -14.36 -6.95 -0.28
CA ARG A 166 -15.66 -7.14 0.37
C ARG A 166 -15.62 -6.77 1.84
N THR A 167 -16.56 -5.94 2.25
CA THR A 167 -16.79 -5.58 3.64
C THR A 167 -17.72 -6.58 4.32
N VAL A 168 -17.82 -6.49 5.64
CA VAL A 168 -18.72 -7.36 6.41
C VAL A 168 -20.18 -7.08 6.03
N ARG A 169 -20.97 -8.15 5.91
CA ARG A 169 -22.43 -8.12 5.81
C ARG A 169 -23.01 -8.38 7.21
N PRO A 170 -23.60 -7.35 7.88
CA PRO A 170 -23.92 -7.46 9.28
C PRO A 170 -25.02 -8.49 9.59
N LEU A 171 -25.99 -8.72 8.71
CA LEU A 171 -27.02 -9.75 8.93
C LEU A 171 -26.46 -11.17 8.79
N ASP A 172 -25.41 -11.36 7.96
CA ASP A 172 -24.79 -12.68 7.74
C ASP A 172 -23.80 -13.03 8.87
N TYR A 173 -23.40 -12.04 9.68
CA TYR A 173 -22.43 -12.25 10.76
C TYR A 173 -23.04 -12.99 11.97
N GLY A 174 -24.34 -12.83 12.21
CA GLY A 174 -25.11 -13.61 13.15
C GLY A 174 -25.04 -13.19 14.62
N ASN A 175 -23.99 -12.45 15.05
CA ASN A 175 -23.78 -12.08 16.44
C ASN A 175 -23.26 -10.63 16.57
N ARG A 176 -23.50 -10.03 17.73
CA ARG A 176 -22.85 -8.76 18.09
C ARG A 176 -21.35 -8.99 18.27
N ALA A 177 -20.53 -8.12 17.64
CA ALA A 177 -19.08 -8.15 17.77
C ALA A 177 -18.52 -6.75 17.93
N ILE A 178 -17.49 -6.61 18.78
CA ILE A 178 -16.68 -5.42 18.93
C ILE A 178 -15.23 -5.89 18.82
N ALA A 179 -14.47 -5.34 17.89
CA ALA A 179 -13.05 -5.63 17.76
C ALA A 179 -12.24 -4.34 17.90
N LEU A 180 -11.14 -4.44 18.64
CA LEU A 180 -10.11 -3.41 18.76
C LEU A 180 -8.77 -4.04 18.42
N ASN A 181 -8.04 -3.44 17.47
CA ASN A 181 -6.70 -3.87 17.12
C ASN A 181 -5.74 -2.69 17.27
N VAL A 182 -4.60 -2.93 17.91
CA VAL A 182 -3.51 -1.96 18.08
C VAL A 182 -2.21 -2.67 17.71
N ARG A 183 -1.45 -2.07 16.80
CA ARG A 183 -0.16 -2.59 16.32
C ARG A 183 0.87 -1.46 16.31
N GLY A 184 2.08 -1.74 16.81
CA GLY A 184 3.27 -0.90 16.61
C GLY A 184 4.06 -1.37 15.39
N GLU A 185 4.74 -0.45 14.74
CA GLU A 185 5.66 -0.68 13.63
C GLU A 185 7.00 -0.03 13.97
N LEU A 186 8.11 -0.71 13.66
CA LEU A 186 9.46 -0.18 13.80
C LEU A 186 10.16 -0.26 12.45
N ASN A 187 10.69 0.87 12.00
CA ASN A 187 11.53 0.93 10.81
C ASN A 187 13.00 0.82 11.25
N GLY A 188 13.73 -0.17 10.71
CA GLY A 188 15.12 -0.42 11.07
C GLY A 188 16.14 0.50 10.39
N ASN A 189 15.70 1.50 9.62
CA ASN A 189 16.56 2.47 8.91
C ASN A 189 16.46 3.87 9.54
N ASP A 190 16.48 3.95 10.85
CA ASP A 190 16.27 5.17 11.63
C ASP A 190 17.38 6.24 11.49
N ASP A 191 18.60 5.82 11.22
CA ASP A 191 19.80 6.68 11.14
C ASP A 191 20.05 7.33 9.77
N LEU A 192 19.09 7.32 8.86
CA LEU A 192 19.28 7.85 7.49
C LEU A 192 19.38 9.36 7.39
N GLY A 193 19.02 10.10 8.43
CA GLY A 193 19.15 11.54 8.49
C GLY A 193 18.05 12.25 9.27
N ALA A 194 18.16 13.57 9.36
CA ALA A 194 17.18 14.38 10.09
C ALA A 194 15.79 14.28 9.46
N GLY A 195 14.79 13.94 10.25
CA GLY A 195 13.40 13.77 9.84
C GLY A 195 13.01 12.32 9.52
N SER A 196 13.86 11.33 9.86
CA SER A 196 13.45 9.94 9.92
C SER A 196 12.73 9.69 11.24
N ASP A 197 11.55 9.08 11.16
CA ASP A 197 10.85 8.54 12.32
C ASP A 197 11.02 7.02 12.33
N GLU A 198 11.25 6.45 13.50
CA GLU A 198 11.44 5.02 13.68
C GLU A 198 10.13 4.27 13.88
N MET A 199 9.17 4.94 14.53
CA MET A 199 7.99 4.31 15.08
C MET A 199 6.74 4.66 14.29
N GLY A 200 6.02 3.62 13.92
CA GLY A 200 4.67 3.73 13.36
C GLY A 200 3.63 3.04 14.24
N SER A 201 2.38 3.28 13.94
CA SER A 201 1.25 2.68 14.65
C SER A 201 0.06 2.40 13.73
N ARG A 202 -0.70 1.37 14.09
CA ARG A 202 -2.00 1.07 13.49
C ARG A 202 -3.03 0.84 14.58
N ILE A 203 -4.16 1.47 14.43
CA ILE A 203 -5.28 1.32 15.36
C ILE A 203 -6.53 1.09 14.53
N SER A 204 -7.29 0.06 14.84
CA SER A 204 -8.60 -0.14 14.24
C SER A 204 -9.64 -0.52 15.29
N VAL A 205 -10.86 -0.08 15.06
CA VAL A 205 -12.03 -0.42 15.84
C VAL A 205 -13.18 -0.77 14.90
N SER A 206 -13.89 -1.84 15.20
CA SER A 206 -15.10 -2.20 14.47
C SER A 206 -16.22 -2.65 15.43
N TYR A 207 -17.44 -2.37 15.00
CA TYR A 207 -18.67 -2.75 15.69
C TYR A 207 -19.63 -3.35 14.68
N ILE A 208 -20.19 -4.51 15.04
CA ILE A 208 -21.19 -5.21 14.26
C ILE A 208 -22.32 -5.58 15.21
N ASP A 209 -23.57 -5.31 14.83
CA ASP A 209 -24.73 -5.71 15.61
C ASP A 209 -25.98 -5.89 14.73
N GLN A 210 -26.98 -6.54 15.30
CA GLN A 210 -28.25 -6.79 14.66
C GLN A 210 -29.39 -6.33 15.57
N PHE A 211 -30.43 -5.78 14.96
CA PHE A 211 -31.57 -5.20 15.63
C PHE A 211 -32.87 -5.73 15.00
N ALA A 212 -34.00 -5.49 15.68
CA ALA A 212 -35.32 -5.82 15.20
C ALA A 212 -35.47 -7.31 14.82
N ASP A 213 -35.04 -8.20 15.72
CA ASP A 213 -35.09 -9.65 15.51
C ASP A 213 -34.34 -10.13 14.26
N GLY A 214 -33.13 -9.54 14.00
CA GLY A 214 -32.29 -9.88 12.87
C GLY A 214 -32.73 -9.27 11.53
N LYS A 215 -33.65 -8.30 11.55
CA LYS A 215 -34.10 -7.62 10.33
C LYS A 215 -33.30 -6.40 9.93
N VAL A 216 -32.51 -5.84 10.84
CA VAL A 216 -31.64 -4.69 10.61
C VAL A 216 -30.26 -5.05 11.16
N GLY A 217 -29.24 -4.94 10.33
CA GLY A 217 -27.85 -5.15 10.70
C GLY A 217 -27.04 -3.88 10.45
N LEU A 218 -26.15 -3.55 11.39
CA LEU A 218 -25.22 -2.42 11.30
C LEU A 218 -23.80 -2.92 11.49
N ALA A 219 -22.92 -2.55 10.57
CA ALA A 219 -21.48 -2.68 10.75
C ALA A 219 -20.84 -1.31 10.55
N VAL A 220 -19.96 -0.90 11.46
CA VAL A 220 -19.16 0.31 11.36
C VAL A 220 -17.73 0.00 11.73
N GLY A 221 -16.79 0.65 11.06
CA GLY A 221 -15.38 0.45 11.32
C GLY A 221 -14.57 1.72 11.04
N TYR A 222 -13.52 1.89 11.82
CA TYR A 222 -12.53 2.94 11.64
C TYR A 222 -11.14 2.34 11.78
N ALA A 223 -10.22 2.76 10.92
CA ALA A 223 -8.82 2.37 10.98
C ALA A 223 -7.91 3.58 10.72
N ARG A 224 -6.89 3.73 11.55
CA ARG A 224 -5.80 4.69 11.39
C ARG A 224 -4.49 3.97 11.22
N LEU A 225 -3.70 4.42 10.27
CA LEU A 225 -2.31 4.06 10.03
C LEU A 225 -1.46 5.31 10.16
N ASP A 226 -0.33 5.18 10.84
CA ASP A 226 0.79 6.11 10.84
C ASP A 226 2.05 5.27 10.65
N SER A 227 2.70 5.39 9.49
CA SER A 227 3.81 4.52 9.09
C SER A 227 4.98 5.36 8.60
N PRO A 228 6.18 5.23 9.21
CA PRO A 228 7.36 5.94 8.79
C PRO A 228 7.88 5.41 7.45
N LEU A 229 8.38 6.31 6.62
CA LEU A 229 9.14 6.00 5.41
C LEU A 229 10.62 6.28 5.66
N ALA A 230 11.44 5.24 5.60
CA ALA A 230 12.90 5.36 5.61
C ALA A 230 13.51 4.27 4.73
N THR A 231 13.94 4.64 3.53
CA THR A 231 14.54 3.70 2.56
C THR A 231 15.85 4.23 2.01
N GLN A 232 16.73 3.32 1.64
CA GLN A 232 17.99 3.63 0.95
C GLN A 232 17.96 3.08 -0.46
N GLY A 233 18.53 3.83 -1.39
CA GLY A 233 18.65 3.41 -2.77
C GLY A 233 20.01 3.74 -3.37
N PHE A 234 20.46 2.88 -4.26
CA PHE A 234 21.56 3.14 -5.17
C PHE A 234 21.06 2.95 -6.59
N GLY A 235 21.43 3.85 -7.47
CA GLY A 235 21.09 3.77 -8.87
C GLY A 235 22.20 4.32 -9.77
N THR A 236 22.11 3.98 -11.04
CA THR A 236 22.97 4.54 -12.09
C THR A 236 22.12 5.32 -13.06
N TYR A 237 22.74 6.29 -13.73
CA TYR A 237 22.09 6.97 -14.86
C TYR A 237 22.07 6.05 -16.06
N GLU A 238 20.99 6.09 -16.79
CA GLU A 238 20.78 5.31 -18.02
C GLU A 238 20.86 6.19 -19.27
N PRO A 239 21.08 5.57 -20.40
CA PRO A 239 21.63 4.22 -20.60
C PRO A 239 23.14 4.15 -20.34
N TRP A 240 23.67 2.95 -20.14
CA TRP A 240 25.12 2.73 -20.18
C TRP A 240 25.64 3.06 -21.58
N GLY A 241 26.66 3.87 -21.65
CA GLY A 241 27.23 4.34 -22.90
C GLY A 241 28.70 3.99 -23.05
N GLU A 242 29.23 4.19 -24.24
CA GLU A 242 30.67 4.07 -24.48
C GLU A 242 31.43 5.20 -23.78
N VAL A 243 32.53 4.85 -23.09
CA VAL A 243 33.35 5.80 -22.31
C VAL A 243 33.81 6.99 -23.16
N ASN A 244 34.04 6.81 -24.45
CA ASN A 244 34.61 7.84 -25.33
C ASN A 244 33.70 8.20 -26.51
N LYS A 245 32.40 8.10 -26.39
CA LYS A 245 31.50 8.35 -27.50
C LYS A 245 31.67 9.78 -28.08
N GLY A 246 32.36 9.86 -29.21
CA GLY A 246 32.55 11.10 -29.94
C GLY A 246 33.69 12.00 -29.47
N ARG A 247 34.59 11.52 -28.58
CA ARG A 247 35.73 12.28 -28.06
C ARG A 247 36.95 11.38 -27.87
N ASP A 248 37.79 11.31 -28.84
CA ASP A 248 38.99 10.44 -28.85
C ASP A 248 40.10 10.90 -27.89
N ASP A 249 40.00 12.12 -27.35
CA ASP A 249 41.01 12.79 -26.52
C ASP A 249 40.77 12.63 -24.99
N TRP A 250 39.65 12.05 -24.57
CA TRP A 250 39.28 12.00 -23.15
C TRP A 250 39.94 10.90 -22.34
N ASN A 251 40.20 9.75 -22.95
CA ASN A 251 40.69 8.56 -22.25
C ASN A 251 41.47 7.67 -23.19
N ALA A 252 42.72 8.08 -23.54
CA ALA A 252 43.60 7.36 -24.45
C ALA A 252 43.86 5.90 -24.02
N ASP A 253 43.69 5.57 -22.72
CA ASP A 253 44.00 4.27 -22.15
C ASP A 253 42.81 3.32 -22.07
N VAL A 254 41.59 3.79 -22.47
CA VAL A 254 40.38 2.96 -22.43
C VAL A 254 40.13 2.37 -23.83
N PRO A 255 39.99 1.05 -23.97
CA PRO A 255 39.68 0.41 -25.26
C PRO A 255 38.37 0.96 -25.86
N ALA A 256 38.35 1.19 -27.17
CA ALA A 256 37.16 1.61 -27.88
C ALA A 256 36.01 0.61 -27.66
N GLY A 257 34.78 1.11 -27.51
CA GLY A 257 33.60 0.28 -27.23
C GLY A 257 33.44 -0.13 -25.76
N THR A 258 34.30 0.34 -24.85
CA THR A 258 34.15 0.10 -23.42
C THR A 258 32.89 0.82 -22.90
N LEU A 259 32.01 0.07 -22.26
CA LEU A 259 30.79 0.60 -21.67
C LEU A 259 31.04 1.10 -20.24
N THR A 260 30.39 2.18 -19.86
CA THR A 260 30.34 2.71 -18.50
C THR A 260 28.96 3.29 -18.20
N THR A 261 28.64 3.47 -16.91
CA THR A 261 27.46 4.23 -16.49
C THR A 261 27.68 5.73 -16.73
N ASN A 262 26.64 6.43 -17.15
CA ASN A 262 26.68 7.89 -17.30
C ASN A 262 26.63 8.66 -15.97
N GLY A 263 26.51 7.95 -14.88
CA GLY A 263 26.49 8.53 -13.52
C GLY A 263 25.95 7.56 -12.50
N MET A 264 26.09 7.95 -11.26
CA MET A 264 25.57 7.19 -10.12
C MET A 264 24.92 8.13 -9.12
N LYS A 265 23.99 7.58 -8.35
CA LYS A 265 23.30 8.27 -7.28
C LYS A 265 23.07 7.36 -6.08
N VAL A 266 23.32 7.91 -4.90
CA VAL A 266 22.86 7.35 -3.64
C VAL A 266 21.69 8.18 -3.15
N ARG A 267 20.66 7.53 -2.64
CA ARG A 267 19.40 8.19 -2.27
C ARG A 267 18.91 7.67 -0.93
N ALA A 268 18.38 8.59 -0.13
CA ALA A 268 17.61 8.29 1.07
C ALA A 268 16.23 8.94 0.93
N ASP A 269 15.17 8.13 1.04
CA ASP A 269 13.79 8.60 1.08
C ASP A 269 13.29 8.55 2.50
N LEU A 270 12.90 9.70 3.03
CA LEU A 270 12.47 9.91 4.41
C LEU A 270 11.10 10.56 4.44
N GLY A 271 10.24 10.13 5.34
CA GLY A 271 8.92 10.72 5.47
C GLY A 271 7.94 9.85 6.25
N SER A 272 6.67 10.00 5.94
CA SER A 272 5.60 9.26 6.60
C SER A 272 4.39 9.08 5.69
N THR A 273 3.57 8.08 6.02
CA THR A 273 2.24 7.90 5.47
C THR A 273 1.25 7.87 6.63
N GLU A 274 0.31 8.80 6.65
CA GLU A 274 -0.84 8.78 7.54
C GLU A 274 -2.10 8.46 6.74
N ARG A 275 -2.89 7.48 7.21
CA ARG A 275 -4.15 7.11 6.58
C ARG A 275 -5.25 6.99 7.63
N ASN A 276 -6.42 7.54 7.33
CA ASN A 276 -7.64 7.34 8.09
C ASN A 276 -8.68 6.71 7.16
N GLY A 277 -9.28 5.61 7.58
CA GLY A 277 -10.33 4.92 6.84
C GLY A 277 -11.56 4.72 7.70
N PHE A 278 -12.71 4.96 7.15
CA PHE A 278 -14.01 4.73 7.76
C PHE A 278 -14.88 3.91 6.82
N MET A 279 -15.60 2.94 7.37
CA MET A 279 -16.64 2.25 6.63
C MET A 279 -17.89 2.06 7.46
N ALA A 280 -19.04 2.00 6.78
CA ALA A 280 -20.32 1.63 7.38
C ALA A 280 -21.13 0.78 6.40
N ALA A 281 -21.82 -0.23 6.92
CA ALA A 281 -22.79 -1.03 6.18
C ALA A 281 -24.07 -1.13 7.01
N LEU A 282 -25.19 -0.73 6.42
CA LEU A 282 -26.53 -0.87 6.98
C LEU A 282 -27.30 -1.84 6.08
N GLN A 283 -27.58 -3.02 6.60
CA GLN A 283 -28.35 -4.06 5.91
C GLN A 283 -29.73 -4.18 6.55
N PHE A 284 -30.76 -4.37 5.75
CA PHE A 284 -32.12 -4.49 6.22
C PHE A 284 -32.92 -5.50 5.39
N ALA A 285 -33.58 -6.39 6.07
CA ALA A 285 -34.44 -7.45 5.51
C ALA A 285 -35.78 -7.46 6.26
N PRO A 286 -36.66 -6.47 6.01
CA PRO A 286 -37.92 -6.34 6.73
C PRO A 286 -38.88 -7.51 6.47
N THR A 287 -38.73 -8.17 5.32
CA THR A 287 -39.52 -9.30 4.87
C THR A 287 -38.61 -10.35 4.20
N ASP A 288 -39.04 -11.59 4.10
CA ASP A 288 -38.27 -12.68 3.52
C ASP A 288 -38.01 -12.49 2.01
N ASN A 289 -38.75 -11.62 1.37
CA ASN A 289 -38.65 -11.38 -0.08
C ASN A 289 -37.92 -10.09 -0.44
N TYR A 290 -37.30 -9.40 0.53
CA TYR A 290 -36.56 -8.18 0.25
C TYR A 290 -35.34 -8.02 1.15
N THR A 291 -34.19 -7.74 0.56
CA THR A 291 -32.98 -7.34 1.25
C THR A 291 -32.42 -6.06 0.64
N GLY A 292 -32.14 -5.07 1.48
CA GLY A 292 -31.48 -3.83 1.09
C GLY A 292 -30.18 -3.66 1.85
N ILE A 293 -29.18 -3.04 1.20
CA ILE A 293 -27.91 -2.73 1.84
C ILE A 293 -27.40 -1.37 1.38
N ILE A 294 -27.01 -0.55 2.35
CA ILE A 294 -26.34 0.73 2.13
C ILE A 294 -24.89 0.56 2.60
N ASP A 295 -23.94 0.79 1.70
CA ASP A 295 -22.51 0.79 1.99
C ASP A 295 -21.94 2.20 1.88
N LEU A 296 -21.09 2.57 2.83
CA LEU A 296 -20.32 3.81 2.82
C LEU A 296 -18.86 3.49 3.08
N TYR A 297 -17.99 4.13 2.34
CA TYR A 297 -16.55 4.09 2.52
C TYR A 297 -15.96 5.49 2.35
N TYR A 298 -15.07 5.86 3.27
CA TYR A 298 -14.33 7.12 3.22
C TYR A 298 -12.89 6.88 3.68
N SER A 299 -11.91 7.38 2.94
CA SER A 299 -10.51 7.31 3.31
C SER A 299 -9.79 8.60 2.96
N THR A 300 -8.88 9.01 3.85
CA THR A 300 -7.88 10.04 3.57
C THR A 300 -6.50 9.45 3.75
N MET A 301 -5.55 9.83 2.89
CA MET A 301 -4.16 9.42 3.01
C MET A 301 -3.24 10.61 2.71
N GLU A 302 -2.46 10.99 3.71
CA GLU A 302 -1.43 12.02 3.63
C GLU A 302 -0.08 11.34 3.53
N GLN A 303 0.74 11.71 2.54
CA GLN A 303 2.07 11.16 2.35
C GLN A 303 3.09 12.29 2.22
N THR A 304 4.16 12.15 2.96
CA THR A 304 5.35 12.99 2.83
C THR A 304 6.52 12.12 2.40
N ASN A 305 7.18 12.48 1.31
CA ASN A 305 8.43 11.86 0.89
C ASN A 305 9.48 12.95 0.64
N ASN A 306 10.55 12.92 1.42
CA ASN A 306 11.71 13.76 1.28
C ASN A 306 12.88 12.92 0.73
N ALA A 307 13.00 12.88 -0.59
CA ALA A 307 14.03 12.13 -1.29
C ALA A 307 15.32 12.97 -1.40
N ARG A 308 16.34 12.59 -0.66
CA ARG A 308 17.66 13.22 -0.66
C ARG A 308 18.64 12.38 -1.42
N SER A 309 19.34 12.97 -2.38
CA SER A 309 20.35 12.25 -3.16
C SER A 309 21.66 13.01 -3.25
N LEU A 310 22.74 12.25 -3.29
CA LEU A 310 24.03 12.68 -3.80
C LEU A 310 24.22 12.00 -5.14
N GLU A 311 24.34 12.82 -6.17
CA GLU A 311 24.45 12.36 -7.55
C GLU A 311 25.80 12.75 -8.13
N VAL A 312 26.36 11.85 -8.91
CA VAL A 312 27.65 12.06 -9.56
C VAL A 312 27.45 11.75 -11.05
N ASN A 313 27.55 12.78 -11.87
CA ASN A 313 27.49 12.62 -13.31
C ASN A 313 28.86 12.16 -13.82
N LEU A 314 28.87 11.05 -14.55
CA LEU A 314 30.05 10.42 -15.16
C LEU A 314 30.01 10.47 -16.69
N GLY A 315 29.05 11.15 -17.27
CA GLY A 315 28.84 11.25 -18.71
C GLY A 315 29.11 12.65 -19.28
N ASP A 316 28.80 12.80 -20.53
CA ASP A 316 29.04 13.98 -21.36
C ASP A 316 28.12 15.19 -21.03
N TYR A 317 27.35 15.10 -19.98
CA TYR A 317 26.31 16.07 -19.63
C TYR A 317 26.82 17.50 -19.33
N PRO A 318 28.00 17.72 -18.75
CA PRO A 318 28.45 19.06 -18.42
C PRO A 318 28.70 19.97 -19.64
N ALA A 319 28.96 19.38 -20.78
CA ALA A 319 29.25 20.14 -22.00
C ALA A 319 28.00 20.79 -22.64
N VAL A 320 26.81 20.37 -22.27
CA VAL A 320 25.55 20.79 -22.89
C VAL A 320 24.77 21.77 -22.00
N CYS A 321 25.04 21.76 -20.72
CA CYS A 321 24.20 22.45 -19.72
C CYS A 321 24.58 23.93 -19.49
N CYS A 322 25.80 24.33 -19.81
CA CYS A 322 26.29 25.68 -19.44
C CYS A 322 27.07 26.28 -20.60
N ASP A 323 26.43 27.09 -21.39
CA ASP A 323 26.95 27.83 -22.57
C ASP A 323 28.36 28.36 -22.38
N GLY A 324 29.39 27.58 -22.70
CA GLY A 324 30.75 28.08 -22.77
C GLY A 324 31.81 27.00 -22.89
N PRO A 325 32.91 27.29 -23.54
CA PRO A 325 34.06 26.41 -23.54
C PRO A 325 34.62 26.32 -22.11
N TRP A 326 34.67 25.12 -21.56
CA TRP A 326 35.32 24.86 -20.27
C TRP A 326 36.80 25.27 -20.36
N PRO A 327 37.38 25.91 -19.34
CA PRO A 327 38.80 26.24 -19.35
C PRO A 327 39.64 25.00 -19.59
N PRO A 328 40.76 25.12 -20.32
CA PRO A 328 41.71 24.02 -20.51
C PRO A 328 42.11 23.43 -19.14
N GLY A 329 42.07 22.13 -18.98
CA GLY A 329 42.35 21.43 -17.71
C GLY A 329 41.16 21.23 -16.79
N THR A 330 39.95 21.67 -17.16
CA THR A 330 38.70 21.38 -16.43
C THR A 330 37.86 20.31 -17.13
N GLN A 331 38.50 19.50 -17.98
CA GLN A 331 37.81 18.46 -18.72
C GLN A 331 37.58 17.25 -17.85
N PHE A 332 36.33 16.74 -17.89
CA PHE A 332 35.98 15.45 -17.35
C PHE A 332 36.77 14.34 -18.02
N GLY A 333 37.24 13.38 -17.26
CA GLY A 333 38.01 12.26 -17.80
C GLY A 333 38.07 11.06 -16.88
N TYR A 334 38.46 9.92 -17.47
CA TYR A 334 38.74 8.69 -16.73
C TYR A 334 40.25 8.40 -16.75
N SER A 335 40.76 7.84 -15.65
CA SER A 335 42.13 7.31 -15.56
C SER A 335 42.13 6.03 -14.77
N ASN A 336 43.20 5.23 -14.92
CA ASN A 336 43.37 3.96 -14.22
C ASN A 336 42.21 2.99 -14.42
N VAL A 337 41.61 2.96 -15.60
CA VAL A 337 40.38 2.19 -15.85
C VAL A 337 40.67 0.71 -15.97
N THR A 338 40.01 -0.10 -15.21
CA THR A 338 39.99 -1.58 -15.34
C THR A 338 38.76 -1.99 -16.14
N VAL A 339 39.00 -2.68 -17.27
CA VAL A 339 37.94 -3.17 -18.15
C VAL A 339 37.81 -4.69 -18.02
N GLN A 340 36.60 -5.17 -17.80
CA GLN A 340 36.24 -6.57 -17.82
C GLN A 340 35.05 -6.80 -18.76
N ASN A 341 35.19 -7.72 -19.69
CA ASN A 341 34.16 -8.06 -20.67
C ASN A 341 33.57 -6.84 -21.41
N GLY A 342 34.39 -5.85 -21.72
CA GLY A 342 33.95 -4.62 -22.40
C GLY A 342 33.28 -3.61 -21.51
N VAL A 343 33.31 -3.76 -20.20
CA VAL A 343 32.72 -2.85 -19.21
C VAL A 343 33.80 -2.28 -18.30
N ALA A 344 33.81 -0.99 -18.05
CA ALA A 344 34.66 -0.36 -17.04
C ALA A 344 34.10 -0.72 -15.64
N VAL A 345 34.86 -1.54 -14.90
CA VAL A 345 34.46 -2.03 -13.57
C VAL A 345 35.14 -1.31 -12.43
N ALA A 346 36.21 -0.57 -12.70
CA ALA A 346 36.92 0.28 -11.76
C ALA A 346 37.70 1.37 -12.52
N GLY A 347 38.00 2.48 -11.87
CA GLY A 347 38.79 3.57 -12.42
C GLY A 347 38.66 4.82 -11.56
N ASP A 348 39.45 5.82 -11.89
CA ASP A 348 39.38 7.16 -11.33
C ASP A 348 38.63 8.07 -12.31
N VAL A 349 37.72 8.88 -11.79
CA VAL A 349 37.01 9.88 -12.58
C VAL A 349 37.48 11.25 -12.14
N LEU A 350 37.99 12.02 -13.10
CA LEU A 350 38.57 13.34 -12.87
C LEU A 350 37.51 14.41 -13.06
N GLN A 351 37.59 15.44 -12.21
CA GLN A 351 36.75 16.65 -12.32
C GLN A 351 35.25 16.39 -12.28
N VAL A 352 34.87 15.46 -11.42
CA VAL A 352 33.47 15.19 -11.11
C VAL A 352 32.90 16.33 -10.30
N VAL A 353 31.72 16.80 -10.69
CA VAL A 353 30.96 17.79 -9.94
C VAL A 353 29.80 17.08 -9.26
N PRO A 354 29.86 16.84 -7.93
CA PRO A 354 28.76 16.22 -7.22
C PRO A 354 27.57 17.17 -7.14
N LEU A 355 26.40 16.62 -7.30
CA LEU A 355 25.11 17.29 -7.17
C LEU A 355 24.39 16.77 -5.94
N ALA A 356 24.19 17.64 -4.94
CA ALA A 356 23.27 17.35 -3.85
C ALA A 356 21.87 17.78 -4.29
N ARG A 357 20.93 16.84 -4.30
CA ARG A 357 19.55 17.09 -4.73
C ARG A 357 18.58 16.66 -3.65
N ASN A 358 17.51 17.42 -3.50
CA ASN A 358 16.44 17.11 -2.60
C ASN A 358 15.09 17.31 -3.30
N PHE A 359 14.25 16.29 -3.29
CA PHE A 359 12.86 16.35 -3.70
C PHE A 359 11.98 16.18 -2.46
N LEU A 360 11.03 17.08 -2.30
CA LEU A 360 9.96 16.96 -1.33
C LEU A 360 8.65 16.77 -2.08
N PHE A 361 8.03 15.62 -1.88
CA PHE A 361 6.68 15.30 -2.35
C PHE A 361 5.72 15.33 -1.17
N LEU A 362 4.65 16.07 -1.33
CA LEU A 362 3.52 16.11 -0.40
C LEU A 362 2.30 15.65 -1.19
N THR A 363 1.61 14.64 -0.72
CA THR A 363 0.44 14.09 -1.41
C THR A 363 -0.70 13.91 -0.42
N ASP A 364 -1.85 14.47 -0.77
CA ASP A 364 -3.11 14.37 -0.02
C ASP A 364 -4.15 13.69 -0.90
N ASP A 365 -4.56 12.49 -0.50
CA ASP A 365 -5.56 11.68 -1.17
C ASP A 365 -6.85 11.59 -0.38
N GLU A 366 -7.97 11.65 -1.08
CA GLU A 366 -9.30 11.43 -0.52
C GLU A 366 -10.10 10.49 -1.44
N ILE A 367 -10.70 9.46 -0.85
CA ILE A 367 -11.63 8.54 -1.52
C ILE A 367 -12.95 8.52 -0.77
N PHE A 368 -14.03 8.68 -1.52
CA PHE A 368 -15.40 8.50 -1.04
C PHE A 368 -16.13 7.52 -1.96
N SER A 369 -16.79 6.52 -1.37
CA SER A 369 -17.66 5.59 -2.08
C SER A 369 -18.95 5.35 -1.31
N ALA A 370 -20.05 5.32 -2.03
CA ALA A 370 -21.36 5.01 -1.50
C ALA A 370 -22.10 4.05 -2.45
N GLY A 371 -22.84 3.13 -1.89
CA GLY A 371 -23.63 2.19 -2.65
C GLY A 371 -24.95 1.85 -1.99
N PHE A 372 -25.95 1.56 -2.80
CA PHE A 372 -27.25 1.10 -2.35
C PHE A 372 -27.69 -0.07 -3.23
N ASN A 373 -27.67 -1.26 -2.67
CA ASN A 373 -28.13 -2.49 -3.31
C ASN A 373 -29.51 -2.87 -2.77
N ASN A 374 -30.38 -3.32 -3.68
CA ASN A 374 -31.71 -3.80 -3.38
C ASN A 374 -31.94 -5.11 -4.10
N GLU A 375 -32.34 -6.14 -3.38
CA GLU A 375 -32.68 -7.44 -3.91
C GLU A 375 -34.10 -7.81 -3.55
N PHE A 376 -34.90 -8.09 -4.56
CA PHE A 376 -36.31 -8.47 -4.44
C PHE A 376 -36.47 -9.90 -4.94
N TYR A 377 -36.88 -10.81 -4.09
CA TYR A 377 -37.25 -12.19 -4.45
C TYR A 377 -38.72 -12.20 -4.85
N LEU A 378 -38.98 -12.28 -6.15
CA LEU A 378 -40.34 -12.24 -6.70
C LEU A 378 -41.06 -13.60 -6.54
N ASN A 379 -40.32 -14.67 -6.66
CA ASN A 379 -40.70 -16.06 -6.39
C ASN A 379 -39.43 -16.93 -6.33
N ASP A 380 -39.56 -18.26 -6.24
CA ASP A 380 -38.44 -19.20 -6.12
C ASP A 380 -37.53 -19.24 -7.36
N GLU A 381 -37.98 -18.70 -8.51
CA GLU A 381 -37.23 -18.72 -9.78
C GLU A 381 -36.71 -17.34 -10.19
N TRP A 382 -37.29 -16.25 -9.68
CA TRP A 382 -37.00 -14.89 -10.12
C TRP A 382 -36.60 -14.00 -8.97
N SER A 383 -35.45 -13.34 -9.11
CA SER A 383 -35.05 -12.21 -8.30
C SER A 383 -34.77 -10.99 -9.15
N LEU A 384 -34.97 -9.81 -8.59
CA LEU A 384 -34.64 -8.52 -9.19
C LEU A 384 -33.61 -7.83 -8.32
N ILE A 385 -32.46 -7.48 -8.89
CA ILE A 385 -31.41 -6.74 -8.21
C ILE A 385 -31.30 -5.34 -8.82
N ALA A 386 -31.33 -4.31 -7.98
CA ALA A 386 -31.08 -2.93 -8.35
C ALA A 386 -29.95 -2.39 -7.51
N ASP A 387 -28.84 -1.99 -8.14
CA ASP A 387 -27.68 -1.44 -7.47
C ASP A 387 -27.38 -0.02 -8.00
N LEU A 388 -27.18 0.91 -7.06
CA LEU A 388 -26.76 2.28 -7.35
C LEU A 388 -25.45 2.53 -6.62
N SER A 389 -24.48 3.12 -7.29
CA SER A 389 -23.19 3.42 -6.71
C SER A 389 -22.63 4.76 -7.15
N TYR A 390 -21.82 5.33 -6.28
CA TYR A 390 -21.04 6.52 -6.54
C TYR A 390 -19.65 6.36 -5.92
N SER A 391 -18.61 6.66 -6.69
CA SER A 391 -17.23 6.68 -6.21
C SER A 391 -16.52 7.94 -6.70
N LYS A 392 -15.75 8.58 -5.81
CA LYS A 392 -14.94 9.76 -6.10
C LYS A 392 -13.59 9.61 -5.45
N ALA A 393 -12.54 9.92 -6.20
CA ALA A 393 -11.19 10.09 -5.69
C ALA A 393 -10.68 11.50 -6.02
N THR A 394 -9.89 12.06 -5.11
CA THR A 394 -9.23 13.35 -5.29
C THR A 394 -7.79 13.21 -4.82
N ARG A 395 -6.84 13.75 -5.57
CA ARG A 395 -5.43 13.88 -5.19
C ARG A 395 -5.00 15.32 -5.34
N GLU A 396 -4.34 15.85 -4.30
CA GLU A 396 -3.56 17.07 -4.35
C GLU A 396 -2.10 16.70 -4.12
N GLN A 397 -1.21 17.16 -5.00
CA GLN A 397 0.22 16.86 -4.91
C GLN A 397 1.04 18.10 -5.15
N ASP A 398 1.94 18.38 -4.18
CA ASP A 398 2.96 19.40 -4.29
C ASP A 398 4.34 18.76 -4.42
N GLN A 399 5.16 19.27 -5.34
CA GLN A 399 6.54 18.84 -5.52
C GLN A 399 7.47 20.03 -5.46
N PHE A 400 8.48 19.94 -4.60
CA PHE A 400 9.55 20.91 -4.47
C PHE A 400 10.89 20.25 -4.75
N GLU A 401 11.70 20.88 -5.60
CA GLU A 401 13.06 20.43 -5.85
C GLU A 401 14.04 21.52 -5.44
N THR A 402 15.11 21.13 -4.76
CA THR A 402 16.29 21.97 -4.53
C THR A 402 17.54 21.21 -4.91
N GLN A 403 18.50 21.92 -5.49
CA GLN A 403 19.78 21.34 -5.88
C GLN A 403 20.93 22.29 -5.57
N ALA A 404 22.06 21.72 -5.20
CA ALA A 404 23.32 22.43 -5.00
C ALA A 404 24.42 21.67 -5.71
N GLN A 405 25.22 22.41 -6.45
CA GLN A 405 26.34 21.87 -7.23
C GLN A 405 27.59 22.71 -6.91
N TYR A 406 28.75 22.07 -6.71
CA TYR A 406 30.01 22.70 -6.38
C TYR A 406 31.06 22.46 -7.44
#